data_0660162f8420302e2edda7229feba4e2
#
_entry.id   0660162f8420302e2edda7229feba4e2
#
_cell.length_a   1.000
_cell.length_b   1.000
_cell.length_c   1.000
_cell.angle_alpha   90.00
_cell.angle_beta   90.00
_cell.angle_gamma   90.00
#
_symmetry.space_group_name_H-M   'P 1'
#
loop_
_entity.id
_entity.type
_entity.pdbx_description
1 polymer ?
#
loop_
_entity_poly.entity_id
_entity_poly.type
_entity_poly.pdbx_seq_one_letter_code
_entity_poly.pdbx_strand_id
1 'polypeptide(L)'
;EIVDTFFDVDQRSELDLFEAQAMDSIKNKYSSNMVLHAFQDVVNKFNITENLIKSFFESMRMDLTDRSHNEETYKKYIFGSAEVVGLMCLHIFTNGDKDEFNALEKPAKRLGSAFQKVNFLRDISEDYQDKGRTYFPNLDLNKKLNEDDKKIIIEDIENDFSAAYQGIKKLPKTCRFGVTMAYKYYLQLLLKIKKTSSEKIMSTRIRISNLSKLLLLISTSLKSILKIN
;
A
#
# COMPACT_ATOMS: atom_id res chain seq x y z
N GLU A 1 10.47 -8.05 5.09
CA GLU A 1 11.96 -7.84 5.23
C GLU A 1 12.66 -9.10 5.70
N ILE A 2 12.20 -9.81 6.74
CA ILE A 2 12.85 -11.05 7.21
C ILE A 2 12.83 -12.12 6.11
N VAL A 3 11.74 -12.23 5.37
CA VAL A 3 11.57 -13.21 4.28
C VAL A 3 12.45 -12.89 3.07
N ASP A 4 12.75 -11.62 2.82
CA ASP A 4 13.61 -11.22 1.68
C ASP A 4 15.12 -11.27 1.99
N THR A 5 15.52 -11.39 3.26
CA THR A 5 16.92 -11.19 3.68
C THR A 5 17.67 -12.49 3.95
N PHE A 6 16.99 -13.63 4.18
CA PHE A 6 17.62 -14.91 4.52
C PHE A 6 17.43 -15.94 3.42
N PHE A 7 18.43 -16.07 2.54
CA PHE A 7 18.42 -17.01 1.40
C PHE A 7 18.50 -18.49 1.79
N ASP A 8 18.91 -18.80 3.03
CA ASP A 8 19.13 -20.18 3.51
C ASP A 8 17.91 -20.77 4.24
N VAL A 9 16.80 -20.00 4.35
CA VAL A 9 15.59 -20.43 5.05
C VAL A 9 14.48 -20.70 4.03
N ASP A 10 13.67 -21.72 4.26
CA ASP A 10 12.43 -21.91 3.50
C ASP A 10 11.44 -20.78 3.82
N GLN A 11 11.56 -19.72 3.03
CA GLN A 11 10.79 -18.48 3.19
C GLN A 11 9.28 -18.73 3.23
N ARG A 12 8.80 -19.74 2.50
CA ARG A 12 7.38 -20.09 2.47
C ARG A 12 6.94 -20.71 3.79
N SER A 13 7.71 -21.68 4.30
CA SER A 13 7.41 -22.30 5.59
C SER A 13 7.45 -21.30 6.74
N GLU A 14 8.41 -20.37 6.73
CA GLU A 14 8.49 -19.31 7.74
C GLU A 14 7.30 -18.33 7.66
N LEU A 15 6.86 -17.96 6.46
CA LEU A 15 5.69 -17.13 6.27
C LEU A 15 4.40 -17.83 6.75
N ASP A 16 4.25 -19.12 6.42
CA ASP A 16 3.12 -19.93 6.84
C ASP A 16 3.08 -20.10 8.38
N LEU A 17 4.25 -20.33 8.98
CA LEU A 17 4.39 -20.39 10.45
C LEU A 17 4.03 -19.04 11.11
N PHE A 18 4.50 -17.94 10.54
CA PHE A 18 4.20 -16.61 11.06
C PHE A 18 2.71 -16.25 10.96
N GLU A 19 2.05 -16.63 9.85
CA GLU A 19 0.59 -16.50 9.74
C GLU A 19 -0.12 -17.33 10.79
N ALA A 20 0.25 -18.61 10.96
CA ALA A 20 -0.35 -19.47 11.98
C ALA A 20 -0.21 -18.88 13.38
N GLN A 21 0.98 -18.36 13.74
CA GLN A 21 1.21 -17.67 15.02
C GLN A 21 0.37 -16.40 15.16
N ALA A 22 0.22 -15.62 14.10
CA ALA A 22 -0.62 -14.41 14.08
C ALA A 22 -2.09 -14.75 14.32
N MET A 23 -2.62 -15.76 13.62
CA MET A 23 -4.00 -16.20 13.78
C MET A 23 -4.27 -16.80 15.16
N ASP A 24 -3.32 -17.59 15.69
CA ASP A 24 -3.42 -18.16 17.03
C ASP A 24 -3.39 -17.05 18.11
N SER A 25 -2.53 -16.04 17.93
CA SER A 25 -2.46 -14.89 18.84
C SER A 25 -3.78 -14.11 18.89
N ILE A 26 -4.46 -13.94 17.76
CA ILE A 26 -5.76 -13.26 17.67
C ILE A 26 -6.83 -14.06 18.40
N LYS A 27 -6.88 -15.38 18.18
CA LYS A 27 -7.84 -16.28 18.81
C LYS A 27 -7.66 -16.33 20.31
N ASN A 28 -6.42 -16.49 20.78
CA ASN A 28 -6.10 -16.63 22.21
C ASN A 28 -5.97 -15.28 22.94
N LYS A 29 -6.01 -14.16 22.21
CA LYS A 29 -5.79 -12.80 22.73
C LYS A 29 -4.47 -12.64 23.46
N TYR A 30 -3.47 -13.42 23.07
CA TYR A 30 -2.14 -13.45 23.68
C TYR A 30 -1.09 -13.99 22.71
N SER A 31 0.12 -13.46 22.82
CA SER A 31 1.33 -14.04 22.22
C SER A 31 2.54 -13.70 23.09
N SER A 32 3.52 -14.59 23.16
CA SER A 32 4.86 -14.30 23.70
C SER A 32 5.71 -13.44 22.77
N ASN A 33 5.39 -13.41 21.49
CA ASN A 33 5.96 -12.47 20.53
C ASN A 33 5.29 -11.11 20.71
N MET A 34 6.06 -10.11 21.15
CA MET A 34 5.54 -8.76 21.47
C MET A 34 4.87 -8.08 20.28
N VAL A 35 5.34 -8.31 19.06
CA VAL A 35 4.75 -7.74 17.84
C VAL A 35 3.37 -8.35 17.61
N LEU A 36 3.27 -9.68 17.65
CA LEU A 36 2.00 -10.39 17.48
C LEU A 36 1.04 -10.10 18.63
N HIS A 37 1.55 -9.92 19.87
CA HIS A 37 0.72 -9.53 21.00
C HIS A 37 0.10 -8.15 20.80
N ALA A 38 0.88 -7.16 20.37
CA ALA A 38 0.36 -5.83 20.06
C ALA A 38 -0.60 -5.83 18.86
N PHE A 39 -0.29 -6.63 17.83
CA PHE A 39 -1.13 -6.75 16.64
C PHE A 39 -2.50 -7.36 16.99
N GLN A 40 -2.53 -8.48 17.73
CA GLN A 40 -3.78 -9.13 18.13
C GLN A 40 -4.66 -8.20 19.00
N ASP A 41 -4.05 -7.38 19.87
CA ASP A 41 -4.80 -6.42 20.69
C ASP A 41 -5.55 -5.42 19.82
N VAL A 42 -4.88 -4.87 18.81
CA VAL A 42 -5.50 -3.97 17.83
C VAL A 42 -6.59 -4.69 17.00
N VAL A 43 -6.31 -5.91 16.53
CA VAL A 43 -7.27 -6.69 15.72
C VAL A 43 -8.55 -6.95 16.52
N ASN A 44 -8.42 -7.43 17.77
CA ASN A 44 -9.56 -7.71 18.62
C ASN A 44 -10.30 -6.45 19.07
N LYS A 45 -9.57 -5.37 19.39
CA LYS A 45 -10.15 -4.10 19.83
C LYS A 45 -11.00 -3.42 18.77
N PHE A 46 -10.55 -3.44 17.52
CA PHE A 46 -11.22 -2.74 16.41
C PHE A 46 -12.01 -3.68 15.50
N ASN A 47 -12.18 -4.95 15.86
CA ASN A 47 -12.93 -5.96 15.11
C ASN A 47 -12.43 -6.08 13.65
N ILE A 48 -11.11 -6.09 13.47
CA ILE A 48 -10.51 -6.31 12.14
C ILE A 48 -10.78 -7.75 11.74
N THR A 49 -11.34 -7.96 10.54
CA THR A 49 -11.74 -9.30 10.11
C THR A 49 -10.53 -10.14 9.69
N GLU A 50 -10.54 -11.43 10.05
CA GLU A 50 -9.47 -12.38 9.68
C GLU A 50 -9.24 -12.45 8.16
N ASN A 51 -10.31 -12.27 7.36
CA ASN A 51 -10.18 -12.32 5.90
C ASN A 51 -9.22 -11.26 5.35
N LEU A 52 -9.17 -10.06 5.94
CA LEU A 52 -8.22 -9.03 5.53
C LEU A 52 -6.77 -9.47 5.80
N ILE A 53 -6.55 -10.09 6.96
CA ILE A 53 -5.23 -10.58 7.38
C ILE A 53 -4.79 -11.74 6.49
N LYS A 54 -5.68 -12.71 6.23
CA LYS A 54 -5.41 -13.84 5.33
C LYS A 54 -5.08 -13.39 3.91
N SER A 55 -5.84 -12.41 3.38
CA SER A 55 -5.56 -11.84 2.05
C SER A 55 -4.21 -11.13 1.99
N PHE A 56 -3.78 -10.48 3.08
CA PHE A 56 -2.45 -9.91 3.17
C PHE A 56 -1.36 -11.00 3.09
N PHE A 57 -1.47 -12.06 3.89
CA PHE A 57 -0.51 -13.18 3.84
C PHE A 57 -0.49 -13.88 2.47
N GLU A 58 -1.66 -14.00 1.83
CA GLU A 58 -1.74 -14.56 0.48
C GLU A 58 -0.95 -13.72 -0.54
N SER A 59 -1.05 -12.38 -0.47
CA SER A 59 -0.26 -11.51 -1.35
C SER A 59 1.25 -11.61 -1.05
N MET A 60 1.65 -11.79 0.20
CA MET A 60 3.06 -12.03 0.55
C MET A 60 3.58 -13.36 0.00
N ARG A 61 2.72 -14.40 -0.07
CA ARG A 61 3.09 -15.65 -0.75
C ARG A 61 3.30 -15.48 -2.26
N MET A 62 2.49 -14.63 -2.89
CA MET A 62 2.67 -14.30 -4.31
C MET A 62 4.05 -13.68 -4.57
N ASP A 63 4.57 -12.86 -3.65
CA ASP A 63 5.93 -12.31 -3.77
C ASP A 63 7.03 -13.38 -3.76
N LEU A 64 6.79 -14.54 -3.17
CA LEU A 64 7.77 -15.64 -3.16
C LEU A 64 7.78 -16.43 -4.47
N THR A 65 6.66 -16.49 -5.19
CA THR A 65 6.47 -17.39 -6.35
C THR A 65 6.30 -16.65 -7.66
N ASP A 66 5.59 -15.53 -7.67
CA ASP A 66 5.16 -14.88 -8.90
C ASP A 66 6.20 -13.89 -9.40
N ARG A 67 6.58 -14.01 -10.67
CA ARG A 67 7.52 -13.09 -11.34
C ARG A 67 6.81 -12.07 -12.21
N SER A 68 5.58 -12.35 -12.59
CA SER A 68 4.73 -11.48 -13.39
C SER A 68 3.27 -11.72 -13.06
N HIS A 69 2.43 -10.76 -13.37
CA HIS A 69 1.00 -10.81 -13.07
C HIS A 69 0.17 -10.64 -14.35
N ASN A 70 -0.90 -11.42 -14.46
CA ASN A 70 -2.00 -11.10 -15.36
C ASN A 70 -3.00 -10.16 -14.65
N GLU A 71 -4.05 -9.74 -15.34
CA GLU A 71 -5.08 -8.82 -14.79
C GLU A 71 -5.73 -9.33 -13.49
N GLU A 72 -5.97 -10.63 -13.37
CA GLU A 72 -6.59 -11.24 -12.21
C GLU A 72 -5.62 -11.27 -11.02
N THR A 73 -4.43 -11.83 -11.22
CA THR A 73 -3.40 -11.91 -10.17
C THR A 73 -2.92 -10.55 -9.74
N TYR A 74 -2.85 -9.56 -10.65
CA TYR A 74 -2.55 -8.17 -10.33
C TYR A 74 -3.58 -7.55 -9.37
N LYS A 75 -4.88 -7.69 -9.68
CA LYS A 75 -5.96 -7.20 -8.81
C LYS A 75 -5.92 -7.88 -7.44
N LYS A 76 -5.71 -9.19 -7.43
CA LYS A 76 -5.59 -9.98 -6.21
C LYS A 76 -4.39 -9.52 -5.37
N TYR A 77 -3.26 -9.29 -6.00
CA TYR A 77 -2.05 -8.80 -5.34
C TYR A 77 -2.25 -7.39 -4.75
N ILE A 78 -2.79 -6.43 -5.50
CA ILE A 78 -3.07 -5.09 -5.00
C ILE A 78 -4.07 -5.13 -3.84
N PHE A 79 -5.12 -5.94 -3.95
CA PHE A 79 -6.08 -6.10 -2.87
C PHE A 79 -5.39 -6.58 -1.59
N GLY A 80 -4.63 -7.66 -1.65
CA GLY A 80 -3.98 -8.24 -0.47
C GLY A 80 -2.82 -7.40 0.08
N SER A 81 -1.97 -6.83 -0.78
CA SER A 81 -0.79 -6.09 -0.33
C SER A 81 -1.07 -4.65 0.11
N ALA A 82 -2.19 -4.05 -0.32
CA ALA A 82 -2.43 -2.62 -0.09
C ALA A 82 -3.88 -2.27 0.29
N GLU A 83 -4.89 -2.76 -0.42
CA GLU A 83 -6.27 -2.37 -0.14
C GLU A 83 -6.71 -2.88 1.23
N VAL A 84 -6.38 -4.13 1.59
CA VAL A 84 -6.70 -4.67 2.93
C VAL A 84 -5.98 -3.92 4.05
N VAL A 85 -4.76 -3.41 3.81
CA VAL A 85 -4.04 -2.57 4.78
C VAL A 85 -4.80 -1.26 5.00
N GLY A 86 -5.28 -0.64 3.92
CA GLY A 86 -6.16 0.53 3.99
C GLY A 86 -7.44 0.25 4.77
N LEU A 87 -8.04 -0.93 4.61
CA LEU A 87 -9.24 -1.35 5.34
C LEU A 87 -8.95 -1.62 6.81
N MET A 88 -7.83 -2.29 7.14
CA MET A 88 -7.42 -2.49 8.54
C MET A 88 -7.20 -1.14 9.25
N CYS A 89 -6.53 -0.19 8.59
CA CYS A 89 -6.41 1.17 9.10
C CYS A 89 -7.79 1.84 9.26
N LEU A 90 -8.71 1.64 8.32
CA LEU A 90 -10.04 2.22 8.39
C LEU A 90 -10.83 1.71 9.61
N HIS A 91 -10.74 0.42 9.96
CA HIS A 91 -11.33 -0.11 11.19
C HIS A 91 -10.89 0.67 12.43
N ILE A 92 -9.60 1.02 12.48
CA ILE A 92 -9.03 1.80 13.60
C ILE A 92 -9.55 3.25 13.54
N PHE A 93 -9.56 3.87 12.37
CA PHE A 93 -9.95 5.27 12.19
C PHE A 93 -11.42 5.53 12.49
N THR A 94 -12.29 4.57 12.20
CA THR A 94 -13.72 4.61 12.50
C THR A 94 -14.05 4.08 13.90
N ASN A 95 -13.03 3.69 14.68
CA ASN A 95 -13.20 3.12 16.02
C ASN A 95 -14.20 1.94 16.08
N GLY A 96 -14.27 1.13 15.01
CA GLY A 96 -15.17 0.00 14.87
C GLY A 96 -16.62 0.37 14.48
N ASP A 97 -16.91 1.64 14.18
CA ASP A 97 -18.22 2.05 13.66
C ASP A 97 -18.43 1.49 12.25
N LYS A 98 -19.48 0.66 12.11
CA LYS A 98 -19.76 -0.06 10.85
C LYS A 98 -20.29 0.87 9.77
N ASP A 99 -21.07 1.87 10.11
CA ASP A 99 -21.71 2.76 9.13
C ASP A 99 -20.66 3.72 8.55
N GLU A 100 -19.80 4.28 9.41
CA GLU A 100 -18.65 5.06 8.96
C GLU A 100 -17.67 4.20 8.13
N PHE A 101 -17.40 2.97 8.56
CA PHE A 101 -16.56 2.04 7.81
C PHE A 101 -17.12 1.78 6.40
N ASN A 102 -18.40 1.39 6.30
CA ASN A 102 -19.05 1.08 5.03
C ASN A 102 -19.06 2.29 4.07
N ALA A 103 -19.28 3.49 4.62
CA ALA A 103 -19.27 4.73 3.83
C ALA A 103 -17.89 5.09 3.26
N LEU A 104 -16.81 4.61 3.90
CA LEU A 104 -15.42 4.92 3.55
C LEU A 104 -14.63 3.73 2.97
N GLU A 105 -15.20 2.52 2.94
CA GLU A 105 -14.53 1.32 2.45
C GLU A 105 -13.98 1.49 1.04
N LYS A 106 -14.82 1.91 0.10
CA LYS A 106 -14.43 2.08 -1.30
C LYS A 106 -13.31 3.12 -1.49
N PRO A 107 -13.40 4.34 -0.92
CA PRO A 107 -12.29 5.30 -0.95
C PRO A 107 -11.00 4.80 -0.29
N ALA A 108 -11.09 4.03 0.81
CA ALA A 108 -9.91 3.47 1.48
C ALA A 108 -9.18 2.45 0.61
N LYS A 109 -9.91 1.55 -0.05
CA LYS A 109 -9.36 0.62 -1.05
C LYS A 109 -8.64 1.39 -2.16
N ARG A 110 -9.28 2.43 -2.71
CA ARG A 110 -8.67 3.25 -3.77
C ARG A 110 -7.39 3.95 -3.32
N LEU A 111 -7.32 4.39 -2.07
CA LEU A 111 -6.09 4.98 -1.53
C LEU A 111 -4.96 3.95 -1.42
N GLY A 112 -5.25 2.76 -0.89
CA GLY A 112 -4.31 1.65 -0.82
C GLY A 112 -3.80 1.26 -2.21
N SER A 113 -4.71 1.06 -3.16
CA SER A 113 -4.40 0.77 -4.56
C SER A 113 -3.48 1.85 -5.17
N ALA A 114 -3.83 3.15 -5.03
CA ALA A 114 -3.02 4.25 -5.53
C ALA A 114 -1.60 4.24 -4.97
N PHE A 115 -1.45 4.04 -3.66
CA PHE A 115 -0.13 3.99 -3.01
C PHE A 115 0.72 2.84 -3.54
N GLN A 116 0.14 1.65 -3.68
CA GLN A 116 0.87 0.48 -4.17
C GLN A 116 1.28 0.63 -5.63
N LYS A 117 0.39 1.11 -6.49
CA LYS A 117 0.70 1.36 -7.91
C LYS A 117 1.82 2.40 -8.06
N VAL A 118 1.83 3.45 -7.22
CA VAL A 118 2.93 4.43 -7.19
C VAL A 118 4.23 3.78 -6.73
N ASN A 119 4.18 2.88 -5.74
CA ASN A 119 5.36 2.11 -5.31
C ASN A 119 5.91 1.27 -6.46
N PHE A 120 5.07 0.56 -7.21
CA PHE A 120 5.50 -0.22 -8.38
C PHE A 120 6.20 0.65 -9.43
N LEU A 121 5.67 1.83 -9.75
CA LEU A 121 6.34 2.74 -10.68
C LEU A 121 7.64 3.32 -10.12
N ARG A 122 7.68 3.59 -8.80
CA ARG A 122 8.88 4.11 -8.13
C ARG A 122 10.02 3.09 -8.13
N ASP A 123 9.68 1.84 -7.88
CA ASP A 123 10.64 0.77 -7.63
C ASP A 123 10.86 -0.14 -8.86
N ILE A 124 10.24 0.19 -10.01
CA ILE A 124 10.27 -0.62 -11.24
C ILE A 124 11.70 -0.98 -11.68
N SER A 125 12.67 -0.10 -11.48
CA SER A 125 14.08 -0.36 -11.79
C SER A 125 14.64 -1.49 -10.93
N GLU A 126 14.43 -1.43 -9.62
CA GLU A 126 14.91 -2.44 -8.65
C GLU A 126 14.17 -3.78 -8.87
N ASP A 127 12.84 -3.72 -9.05
CA ASP A 127 12.03 -4.92 -9.24
C ASP A 127 12.39 -5.66 -10.55
N TYR A 128 12.65 -4.90 -11.62
CA TYR A 128 13.01 -5.45 -12.92
C TYR A 128 14.46 -5.97 -12.97
N GLN A 129 15.42 -5.18 -12.48
CA GLN A 129 16.85 -5.49 -12.61
C GLN A 129 17.35 -6.46 -11.54
N ASP A 130 16.96 -6.25 -10.29
CA ASP A 130 17.51 -6.99 -9.15
C ASP A 130 16.66 -8.23 -8.80
N LYS A 131 15.33 -8.12 -8.90
CA LYS A 131 14.41 -9.19 -8.49
C LYS A 131 13.81 -9.98 -9.64
N GLY A 132 13.99 -9.53 -10.90
CA GLY A 132 13.42 -10.16 -12.08
C GLY A 132 11.88 -10.25 -12.00
N ARG A 133 11.21 -9.19 -11.53
CA ARG A 133 9.75 -9.11 -11.34
C ARG A 133 9.14 -7.94 -12.10
N THR A 134 7.89 -8.11 -12.49
CA THR A 134 7.03 -7.04 -13.00
C THR A 134 5.62 -7.21 -12.44
N TYR A 135 5.06 -6.11 -11.95
CA TYR A 135 3.73 -6.13 -11.35
C TYR A 135 2.63 -5.73 -12.35
N PHE A 136 2.91 -4.84 -13.29
CA PHE A 136 1.89 -4.38 -14.24
C PHE A 136 1.59 -5.45 -15.31
N PRO A 137 0.32 -5.82 -15.54
CA PRO A 137 -0.05 -6.96 -16.41
C PRO A 137 0.43 -6.87 -17.85
N ASN A 138 0.58 -5.64 -18.36
CA ASN A 138 0.99 -5.40 -19.75
C ASN A 138 2.51 -5.24 -19.90
N LEU A 139 3.25 -5.37 -18.81
CA LEU A 139 4.71 -5.35 -18.81
C LEU A 139 5.23 -6.74 -18.46
N ASP A 140 5.98 -7.34 -19.34
CA ASP A 140 6.73 -8.56 -19.08
C ASP A 140 8.23 -8.24 -18.93
N LEU A 141 9.02 -9.24 -18.53
CA LEU A 141 10.46 -9.08 -18.34
C LEU A 141 11.22 -8.76 -19.66
N ASN A 142 10.58 -8.88 -20.81
CA ASN A 142 11.17 -8.59 -22.11
C ASN A 142 10.73 -7.23 -22.66
N LYS A 143 9.65 -6.66 -22.10
CA LYS A 143 9.05 -5.40 -22.55
C LYS A 143 9.36 -4.27 -21.58
N LYS A 144 10.24 -3.35 -22.00
CA LYS A 144 10.49 -2.13 -21.21
C LYS A 144 9.27 -1.22 -21.20
N LEU A 145 9.08 -0.51 -20.09
CA LEU A 145 8.06 0.53 -19.95
C LEU A 145 8.27 1.62 -21.01
N ASN A 146 7.32 1.81 -21.90
CA ASN A 146 7.29 2.93 -22.84
C ASN A 146 6.42 4.08 -22.31
N GLU A 147 6.39 5.22 -23.01
CA GLU A 147 5.64 6.42 -22.58
C GLU A 147 4.12 6.22 -22.65
N ASP A 148 3.62 5.41 -23.58
CA ASP A 148 2.19 5.13 -23.72
C ASP A 148 1.69 4.23 -22.58
N ASP A 149 2.42 3.13 -22.30
CA ASP A 149 2.11 2.25 -21.16
C ASP A 149 2.17 3.04 -19.85
N LYS A 150 3.20 3.88 -19.66
CA LYS A 150 3.33 4.75 -18.47
C LYS A 150 2.14 5.70 -18.34
N LYS A 151 1.68 6.28 -19.43
CA LYS A 151 0.54 7.20 -19.43
C LYS A 151 -0.73 6.50 -18.96
N ILE A 152 -1.02 5.30 -19.47
CA ILE A 152 -2.20 4.50 -19.10
C ILE A 152 -2.16 4.17 -17.59
N ILE A 153 -0.99 3.73 -17.10
CA ILE A 153 -0.81 3.42 -15.67
C ILE A 153 -1.02 4.67 -14.81
N ILE A 154 -0.48 5.81 -15.21
CA ILE A 154 -0.62 7.06 -14.46
C ILE A 154 -2.09 7.52 -14.44
N GLU A 155 -2.82 7.43 -15.53
CA GLU A 155 -4.25 7.77 -15.59
C GLU A 155 -5.08 6.90 -14.64
N ASP A 156 -4.80 5.60 -14.56
CA ASP A 156 -5.45 4.70 -13.61
C ASP A 156 -5.15 5.09 -12.15
N ILE A 157 -3.90 5.43 -11.84
CA ILE A 157 -3.51 5.90 -10.50
C ILE A 157 -4.16 7.24 -10.16
N GLU A 158 -4.23 8.19 -11.10
CA GLU A 158 -4.89 9.49 -10.89
C GLU A 158 -6.39 9.31 -10.60
N ASN A 159 -7.05 8.35 -11.24
CA ASN A 159 -8.45 7.99 -10.95
C ASN A 159 -8.60 7.44 -9.53
N ASP A 160 -7.69 6.57 -9.09
CA ASP A 160 -7.69 6.05 -7.72
C ASP A 160 -7.49 7.18 -6.69
N PHE A 161 -6.55 8.09 -6.91
CA PHE A 161 -6.34 9.25 -6.03
C PHE A 161 -7.55 10.17 -5.98
N SER A 162 -8.21 10.42 -7.11
CA SER A 162 -9.41 11.25 -7.19
C SER A 162 -10.55 10.65 -6.36
N ALA A 163 -10.78 9.34 -6.50
CA ALA A 163 -11.80 8.63 -5.74
C ALA A 163 -11.47 8.60 -4.23
N ALA A 164 -10.20 8.36 -3.87
CA ALA A 164 -9.73 8.34 -2.49
C ALA A 164 -9.90 9.69 -1.79
N TYR A 165 -9.64 10.79 -2.50
CA TYR A 165 -9.73 12.14 -1.93
C TYR A 165 -11.12 12.48 -1.40
N GLN A 166 -12.17 11.97 -2.03
CA GLN A 166 -13.54 12.20 -1.56
C GLN A 166 -13.80 11.52 -0.20
N GLY A 167 -13.17 10.37 0.05
CA GLY A 167 -13.22 9.70 1.35
C GLY A 167 -12.38 10.40 2.41
N ILE A 168 -11.17 10.85 2.06
CA ILE A 168 -10.27 11.55 3.00
C ILE A 168 -10.96 12.75 3.65
N LYS A 169 -11.76 13.51 2.91
CA LYS A 169 -12.52 14.65 3.43
C LYS A 169 -13.52 14.25 4.52
N LYS A 170 -14.02 13.02 4.47
CA LYS A 170 -15.04 12.49 5.39
C LYS A 170 -14.44 11.75 6.58
N LEU A 171 -13.13 11.47 6.59
CA LEU A 171 -12.46 10.82 7.71
C LEU A 171 -12.65 11.61 9.02
N PRO A 172 -12.65 10.94 10.17
CA PRO A 172 -12.59 11.59 11.48
C PRO A 172 -11.41 12.57 11.58
N LYS A 173 -11.62 13.69 12.28
CA LYS A 173 -10.59 14.75 12.40
C LYS A 173 -9.29 14.24 13.01
N THR A 174 -9.37 13.23 13.88
CA THR A 174 -8.24 12.62 14.58
C THR A 174 -7.21 11.98 13.66
N CYS A 175 -7.64 11.39 12.53
CA CYS A 175 -6.77 10.71 11.57
C CYS A 175 -6.62 11.44 10.24
N ARG A 176 -7.57 12.33 9.89
CA ARG A 176 -7.63 13.01 8.59
C ARG A 176 -6.34 13.72 8.22
N PHE A 177 -5.70 14.40 9.17
CA PHE A 177 -4.45 15.12 8.92
C PHE A 177 -3.35 14.16 8.45
N GLY A 178 -3.11 13.07 9.17
CA GLY A 178 -2.09 12.08 8.82
C GLY A 178 -2.34 11.44 7.46
N VAL A 179 -3.58 11.05 7.18
CA VAL A 179 -3.97 10.47 5.88
C VAL A 179 -3.81 11.49 4.76
N THR A 180 -4.19 12.77 4.99
CA THR A 180 -3.98 13.85 4.01
C THR A 180 -2.49 14.06 3.71
N MET A 181 -1.63 13.97 4.72
CA MET A 181 -0.19 14.07 4.54
C MET A 181 0.36 12.95 3.67
N ALA A 182 -0.02 11.70 3.95
CA ALA A 182 0.37 10.55 3.15
C ALA A 182 -0.15 10.68 1.69
N TYR A 183 -1.41 11.04 1.52
CA TYR A 183 -2.01 11.31 0.21
C TYR A 183 -1.20 12.33 -0.60
N LYS A 184 -0.89 13.49 -0.01
CA LYS A 184 -0.13 14.55 -0.70
C LYS A 184 1.30 14.12 -1.02
N TYR A 185 1.93 13.36 -0.13
CA TYR A 185 3.27 12.83 -0.37
C TYR A 185 3.28 11.91 -1.59
N TYR A 186 2.36 10.96 -1.66
CA TYR A 186 2.28 10.03 -2.78
C TYR A 186 1.82 10.71 -4.08
N LEU A 187 0.92 11.67 -4.00
CA LEU A 187 0.54 12.48 -5.17
C LEU A 187 1.74 13.26 -5.72
N GLN A 188 2.57 13.85 -4.84
CA GLN A 188 3.78 14.56 -5.25
C GLN A 188 4.81 13.61 -5.88
N LEU A 189 4.91 12.38 -5.36
CA LEU A 189 5.75 11.34 -5.95
C LEU A 189 5.24 10.94 -7.34
N LEU A 190 3.94 10.72 -7.50
CA LEU A 190 3.32 10.46 -8.80
C LEU A 190 3.59 11.58 -9.80
N LEU A 191 3.42 12.84 -9.40
CA LEU A 191 3.70 14.00 -10.25
C LEU A 191 5.17 14.06 -10.70
N LYS A 192 6.10 13.66 -9.84
CA LYS A 192 7.51 13.55 -10.20
C LYS A 192 7.74 12.42 -11.20
N ILE A 193 7.16 11.24 -10.97
CA ILE A 193 7.21 10.09 -11.89
C ILE A 193 6.63 10.48 -13.26
N LYS A 194 5.49 11.15 -13.29
CA LYS A 194 4.81 11.63 -14.52
C LYS A 194 5.73 12.51 -15.38
N LYS A 195 6.54 13.37 -14.75
CA LYS A 195 7.50 14.27 -15.41
C LYS A 195 8.83 13.61 -15.78
N THR A 196 9.08 12.40 -15.33
CA THR A 196 10.33 11.68 -15.58
C THR A 196 10.13 10.73 -16.77
N SER A 197 11.08 10.67 -17.71
CA SER A 197 10.97 9.74 -18.85
C SER A 197 10.94 8.28 -18.41
N SER A 198 10.26 7.42 -19.17
CA SER A 198 10.17 5.99 -18.90
C SER A 198 11.55 5.34 -18.80
N GLU A 199 12.49 5.73 -19.66
CA GLU A 199 13.87 5.24 -19.62
C GLU A 199 14.55 5.55 -18.28
N LYS A 200 14.36 6.77 -17.75
CA LYS A 200 14.94 7.17 -16.48
C LYS A 200 14.27 6.47 -15.30
N ILE A 201 12.96 6.22 -15.37
CA ILE A 201 12.24 5.44 -14.34
C ILE A 201 12.77 4.00 -14.31
N MET A 202 13.04 3.40 -15.46
CA MET A 202 13.61 2.05 -15.59
C MET A 202 15.07 1.93 -15.16
N SER A 203 15.77 3.05 -14.95
CA SER A 203 17.19 3.05 -14.59
C SER A 203 17.47 3.57 -13.19
N THR A 204 16.52 4.27 -12.56
CA THR A 204 16.76 4.90 -11.24
C THR A 204 15.49 4.97 -10.40
N ARG A 205 15.63 4.68 -9.11
CA ARG A 205 14.54 4.85 -8.14
C ARG A 205 14.19 6.32 -7.94
N ILE A 206 12.94 6.68 -8.15
CA ILE A 206 12.45 8.06 -8.01
C ILE A 206 12.18 8.38 -6.54
N ARG A 207 12.75 9.47 -6.04
CA ARG A 207 12.61 9.90 -4.65
C ARG A 207 12.23 11.38 -4.54
N ILE A 208 11.45 11.73 -3.52
CA ILE A 208 11.18 13.12 -3.12
C ILE A 208 12.29 13.58 -2.17
N SER A 209 12.81 14.80 -2.39
CA SER A 209 13.85 15.37 -1.53
C SER A 209 13.33 15.65 -0.11
N ASN A 210 14.22 15.64 0.88
CA ASN A 210 13.84 15.91 2.26
C ASN A 210 13.30 17.34 2.42
N LEU A 211 13.82 18.30 1.66
CA LEU A 211 13.27 19.67 1.64
C LEU A 211 11.83 19.71 1.15
N SER A 212 11.51 18.97 0.07
CA SER A 212 10.15 18.89 -0.43
C SER A 212 9.20 18.23 0.58
N LYS A 213 9.66 17.22 1.33
CA LYS A 213 8.89 16.60 2.41
C LYS A 213 8.60 17.59 3.54
N LEU A 214 9.60 18.37 3.93
CA LEU A 214 9.45 19.40 4.95
C LEU A 214 8.47 20.51 4.52
N LEU A 215 8.60 21.01 3.29
CA LEU A 215 7.67 22.00 2.73
C LEU A 215 6.24 21.47 2.66
N LEU A 216 6.07 20.19 2.31
CA LEU A 216 4.77 19.53 2.30
C LEU A 216 4.16 19.48 3.70
N LEU A 217 4.95 19.14 4.72
CA LEU A 217 4.53 19.13 6.11
C LEU A 217 4.07 20.52 6.54
N ILE A 218 4.90 21.54 6.35
CA ILE A 218 4.59 22.93 6.73
C ILE A 218 3.32 23.43 6.04
N SER A 219 3.23 23.24 4.71
CA SER A 219 2.07 23.72 3.94
C SER A 219 0.76 23.03 4.34
N THR A 220 0.83 21.74 4.66
CA THR A 220 -0.36 20.99 5.09
C THR A 220 -0.76 21.34 6.51
N SER A 221 0.21 21.54 7.42
CA SER A 221 -0.04 21.99 8.78
C SER A 221 -0.69 23.38 8.81
N LEU A 222 -0.17 24.33 8.04
CA LEU A 222 -0.73 25.66 7.94
C LEU A 222 -2.18 25.64 7.41
N LYS A 223 -2.46 24.87 6.35
CA LYS A 223 -3.82 24.72 5.84
C LYS A 223 -4.77 24.10 6.87
N SER A 224 -4.28 23.10 7.63
CA SER A 224 -5.08 22.46 8.68
C SER A 224 -5.41 23.44 9.81
N ILE A 225 -4.44 24.26 10.25
CA ILE A 225 -4.63 25.27 11.30
C ILE A 225 -5.59 26.36 10.85
N LEU A 226 -5.42 26.87 9.62
CA LEU A 226 -6.23 27.94 9.06
C LEU A 226 -7.62 27.47 8.58
N LYS A 227 -7.94 26.15 8.70
CA LYS A 227 -9.19 25.55 8.19
C LYS A 227 -9.47 25.87 6.70
N ILE A 228 -8.42 26.11 5.92
CA ILE A 228 -8.51 26.34 4.48
C ILE A 228 -8.53 24.96 3.79
N ASN A 229 -9.62 24.68 3.07
CA ASN A 229 -9.81 23.42 2.31
C ASN A 229 -8.91 23.36 1.06
#